data_a419b0727b34290fa7714de7c9896128
#
_entry.id   a419b0727b34290fa7714de7c9896128
#
_cell.length_a   1.000
_cell.length_b   1.000
_cell.length_c   1.000
_cell.angle_alpha   90.00
_cell.angle_beta   90.00
_cell.angle_gamma   90.00
#
_symmetry.space_group_name_H-M   'P 1'
#
loop_
_entity.id
_entity.type
_entity.pdbx_description
1 polymer ?
#
loop_
_entity_poly.entity_id
_entity_poly.type
_entity_poly.pdbx_seq_one_letter_code
_entity_poly.pdbx_strand_id
1 'polypeptide(L)'
;MKLIPYLLFFNGDCREAFDFYATALGGQIVMSVTYGDMPASPDQPPLPEAAKAQIAHVNLLVGGESIMGGDSIMGCTGQEHVDGRNDTTVNISVDTIEEAERVFAALSAGGEIRM
;
A
#
# COMPACT_ATOMS: atom_id res chain seq x y z
N MET A 1 -9.99 11.22 -12.49
CA MET A 1 -9.17 11.18 -11.26
C MET A 1 -9.90 10.40 -10.17
N LYS A 2 -9.20 9.51 -9.51
CA LYS A 2 -9.73 8.78 -8.36
C LYS A 2 -8.82 8.96 -7.16
N LEU A 3 -9.41 9.15 -6.00
CA LEU A 3 -8.70 9.20 -4.73
C LEU A 3 -9.01 7.91 -3.99
N ILE A 4 -7.97 7.15 -3.67
CA ILE A 4 -8.13 5.82 -3.08
C ILE A 4 -7.36 5.78 -1.77
N PRO A 5 -8.03 5.53 -0.64
CA PRO A 5 -7.31 5.37 0.63
C PRO A 5 -6.40 4.14 0.57
N TYR A 6 -5.22 4.28 1.15
CA TYR A 6 -4.24 3.21 1.24
C TYR A 6 -3.84 3.05 2.70
N LEU A 7 -4.15 1.90 3.26
CA LEU A 7 -3.91 1.62 4.68
C LEU A 7 -2.64 0.79 4.82
N LEU A 8 -1.75 1.25 5.68
CA LEU A 8 -0.49 0.56 5.92
C LEU A 8 -0.50 -0.07 7.31
N PHE A 9 -0.13 -1.34 7.37
CA PHE A 9 -0.10 -2.12 8.60
C PHE A 9 1.34 -2.44 8.96
N PHE A 10 1.68 -2.33 10.25
CA PHE A 10 3.06 -2.48 10.70
C PHE A 10 3.32 -3.78 11.45
N ASN A 11 2.27 -4.58 11.70
CA ASN A 11 2.38 -5.84 12.46
C ASN A 11 1.96 -7.07 11.66
N GLY A 12 1.90 -6.96 10.33
CA GLY A 12 1.52 -8.08 9.48
C GLY A 12 0.03 -8.39 9.46
N ASP A 13 -0.81 -7.43 9.83
CA ASP A 13 -2.26 -7.63 10.01
C ASP A 13 -3.09 -7.32 8.76
N CYS A 14 -2.46 -6.97 7.64
CA CYS A 14 -3.18 -6.50 6.46
C CYS A 14 -4.17 -7.54 5.94
N ARG A 15 -3.76 -8.79 5.80
CA ARG A 15 -4.62 -9.85 5.29
C ARG A 15 -5.87 -10.03 6.16
N GLU A 16 -5.66 -10.13 7.48
CA GLU A 16 -6.75 -10.30 8.42
C GLU A 16 -7.71 -9.12 8.40
N ALA A 17 -7.16 -7.91 8.37
CA ALA A 17 -7.96 -6.69 8.34
C ALA A 17 -8.81 -6.60 7.06
N PHE A 18 -8.22 -6.88 5.91
CA PHE A 18 -8.94 -6.80 4.64
C PHE A 18 -9.95 -7.92 4.46
N ASP A 19 -9.69 -9.11 4.97
CA ASP A 19 -10.70 -10.18 5.00
C ASP A 19 -11.90 -9.76 5.85
N PHE A 20 -11.63 -9.13 6.97
CA PHE A 20 -12.69 -8.58 7.83
C PHE A 20 -13.49 -7.49 7.12
N TYR A 21 -12.79 -6.55 6.45
CA TYR A 21 -13.47 -5.47 5.72
C TYR A 21 -14.33 -6.01 4.58
N ALA A 22 -13.84 -7.01 3.86
CA ALA A 22 -14.59 -7.63 2.78
C ALA A 22 -15.91 -8.20 3.30
N THR A 23 -15.88 -8.89 4.43
CA THR A 23 -17.07 -9.46 5.05
C THR A 23 -18.00 -8.37 5.59
N ALA A 24 -17.44 -7.41 6.33
CA ALA A 24 -18.23 -6.38 7.00
C ALA A 24 -18.92 -5.43 6.01
N LEU A 25 -18.23 -5.11 4.90
CA LEU A 25 -18.72 -4.13 3.93
C LEU A 25 -19.41 -4.78 2.73
N GLY A 26 -19.40 -6.10 2.64
CA GLY A 26 -19.98 -6.80 1.49
C GLY A 26 -19.18 -6.58 0.22
N GLY A 27 -17.85 -6.43 0.36
CA GLY A 27 -16.96 -6.19 -0.76
C GLY A 27 -16.24 -7.44 -1.23
N GLN A 28 -15.39 -7.25 -2.23
CA GLN A 28 -14.62 -8.34 -2.81
C GLN A 28 -13.16 -7.93 -2.97
N ILE A 29 -12.26 -8.78 -2.53
CA ILE A 29 -10.83 -8.58 -2.78
C ILE A 29 -10.57 -8.95 -4.24
N VAL A 30 -10.21 -7.96 -5.05
CA VAL A 30 -10.00 -8.15 -6.48
C VAL A 30 -8.54 -8.33 -6.84
N MET A 31 -7.63 -8.00 -5.92
CA MET A 31 -6.19 -8.19 -6.12
C MET A 31 -5.52 -8.32 -4.77
N SER A 32 -4.60 -9.27 -4.66
CA SER A 32 -3.77 -9.44 -3.45
C SER A 32 -2.44 -10.04 -3.87
N VAL A 33 -1.35 -9.37 -3.49
CA VAL A 33 0.02 -9.78 -3.82
C VAL A 33 0.83 -9.78 -2.54
N THR A 34 1.53 -10.88 -2.29
CA THR A 34 2.48 -10.96 -1.16
C THR A 34 3.84 -10.45 -1.60
N TYR A 35 4.70 -10.12 -0.62
CA TYR A 35 6.07 -9.75 -0.94
C TYR A 35 6.84 -10.88 -1.61
N GLY A 36 6.52 -12.13 -1.25
CA GLY A 36 7.14 -13.30 -1.88
C GLY A 36 6.76 -13.50 -3.33
N ASP A 37 5.60 -12.97 -3.76
CA ASP A 37 5.14 -13.05 -5.15
C ASP A 37 5.81 -12.00 -6.04
N MET A 38 6.47 -11.02 -5.46
CA MET A 38 7.13 -9.97 -6.23
C MET A 38 8.49 -10.44 -6.74
N PRO A 39 8.90 -9.97 -7.94
CA PRO A 39 10.22 -10.34 -8.47
C PRO A 39 11.34 -9.86 -7.55
N ALA A 40 12.33 -10.71 -7.34
CA ALA A 40 13.53 -10.33 -6.59
C ALA A 40 14.33 -9.31 -7.39
N SER A 41 14.82 -8.26 -6.71
CA SER A 41 15.74 -7.30 -7.32
C SER A 41 17.18 -7.72 -7.04
N PRO A 42 18.06 -7.73 -8.07
CA PRO A 42 19.47 -8.07 -7.83
C PRO A 42 20.18 -7.07 -6.93
N ASP A 43 19.66 -5.86 -6.83
CA ASP A 43 20.28 -4.78 -6.03
C ASP A 43 19.78 -4.74 -4.59
N GLN A 44 18.86 -5.63 -4.22
CA GLN A 44 18.28 -5.65 -2.88
C GLN A 44 18.63 -6.96 -2.19
N PRO A 45 18.82 -6.93 -0.85
CA PRO A 45 19.05 -8.15 -0.10
C PRO A 45 17.82 -9.06 -0.16
N PRO A 46 18.00 -10.39 0.01
CA PRO A 46 16.87 -11.30 0.05
C PRO A 46 15.91 -10.94 1.19
N LEU A 47 14.62 -11.12 0.95
CA LEU A 47 13.61 -10.87 1.98
C LEU A 47 13.66 -11.98 3.04
N PRO A 48 13.50 -11.62 4.33
CA PRO A 48 13.29 -12.62 5.37
C PRO A 48 12.03 -13.45 5.09
N GLU A 49 12.05 -14.70 5.54
CA GLU A 49 10.90 -15.59 5.34
C GLU A 49 9.62 -15.01 5.95
N ALA A 50 9.72 -14.33 7.10
CA ALA A 50 8.57 -13.70 7.74
C ALA A 50 7.94 -12.61 6.88
N ALA A 51 8.74 -11.91 6.07
CA ALA A 51 8.24 -10.86 5.19
C ALA A 51 7.56 -11.40 3.94
N LYS A 52 7.97 -12.58 3.46
CA LYS A 52 7.46 -13.12 2.21
C LYS A 52 5.97 -13.44 2.23
N ALA A 53 5.42 -13.80 3.39
CA ALA A 53 4.00 -14.12 3.54
C ALA A 53 3.14 -12.86 3.75
N GLN A 54 3.75 -11.72 4.01
CA GLN A 54 3.01 -10.48 4.25
C GLN A 54 2.52 -9.87 2.94
N ILE A 55 1.50 -9.04 3.05
CA ILE A 55 0.82 -8.44 1.90
C ILE A 55 1.61 -7.24 1.42
N ALA A 56 2.09 -7.28 0.18
CA ALA A 56 2.70 -6.13 -0.47
C ALA A 56 1.64 -5.14 -0.96
N HIS A 57 0.51 -5.67 -1.45
CA HIS A 57 -0.56 -4.84 -1.98
C HIS A 57 -1.86 -5.63 -1.99
N VAL A 58 -2.95 -4.99 -1.58
CA VAL A 58 -4.29 -5.56 -1.66
C VAL A 58 -5.26 -4.48 -2.12
N ASN A 59 -6.23 -4.86 -2.92
CA ASN A 59 -7.29 -3.97 -3.39
C ASN A 59 -8.63 -4.62 -3.09
N LEU A 60 -9.44 -3.94 -2.29
CA LEU A 60 -10.81 -4.33 -1.95
C LEU A 60 -11.78 -3.44 -2.69
N LEU A 61 -12.69 -4.04 -3.45
CA LEU A 61 -13.72 -3.32 -4.17
C LEU A 61 -15.05 -3.45 -3.43
N VAL A 62 -15.66 -2.32 -3.11
CA VAL A 62 -16.97 -2.23 -2.45
C VAL A 62 -17.84 -1.35 -3.31
N GLY A 63 -18.79 -1.96 -4.04
CA GLY A 63 -19.55 -1.21 -5.03
C GLY A 63 -18.63 -0.65 -6.11
N GLY A 64 -18.68 0.64 -6.35
CA GLY A 64 -17.78 1.32 -7.30
C GLY A 64 -16.53 1.91 -6.67
N GLU A 65 -16.28 1.64 -5.39
CA GLU A 65 -15.18 2.27 -4.67
C GLU A 65 -14.15 1.26 -4.20
N SER A 66 -12.92 1.71 -4.03
CA SER A 66 -11.80 0.85 -3.64
C SER A 66 -11.15 1.32 -2.35
N ILE A 67 -10.70 0.36 -1.56
CA ILE A 67 -9.75 0.57 -0.46
C ILE A 67 -8.54 -0.31 -0.75
N MET A 68 -7.37 0.27 -0.66
CA MET A 68 -6.12 -0.45 -0.87
C MET A 68 -5.31 -0.50 0.41
N GLY A 69 -4.32 -1.36 0.45
CA GLY A 69 -3.43 -1.42 1.58
C GLY A 69 -2.29 -2.38 1.39
N GLY A 70 -1.47 -2.48 2.41
CA GLY A 70 -0.35 -3.41 2.44
C GLY A 70 0.27 -3.46 3.82
N ASP A 71 1.15 -4.42 4.02
CA ASP A 71 1.96 -4.51 5.21
C ASP A 71 3.30 -3.79 4.97
N SER A 72 3.73 -3.03 5.98
CA SER A 72 5.10 -2.55 6.01
C SER A 72 5.99 -3.66 6.54
N ILE A 73 7.06 -3.97 5.82
CA ILE A 73 8.03 -4.98 6.27
C ILE A 73 9.20 -4.37 7.03
N MET A 74 9.08 -3.12 7.48
CA MET A 74 10.16 -2.45 8.21
C MET A 74 10.61 -3.24 9.42
N GLY A 75 9.68 -3.81 10.19
CA GLY A 75 10.02 -4.63 11.33
C GLY A 75 10.71 -5.93 10.98
N CYS A 76 10.47 -6.47 9.78
CA CYS A 76 11.10 -7.70 9.31
C CYS A 76 12.48 -7.46 8.72
N THR A 77 12.77 -6.23 8.27
CA THR A 77 14.03 -5.87 7.64
C THR A 77 14.99 -5.16 8.57
N GLY A 78 14.64 -5.02 9.84
CA GLY A 78 15.46 -4.33 10.83
C GLY A 78 15.29 -2.81 10.82
N GLN A 79 14.40 -2.30 10.00
CA GLN A 79 14.06 -0.87 10.03
C GLN A 79 13.00 -0.61 11.08
N GLU A 80 13.07 0.54 11.70
CA GLU A 80 12.13 0.91 12.76
C GLU A 80 11.02 1.79 12.22
N HIS A 81 9.84 1.66 12.83
CA HIS A 81 8.74 2.58 12.57
C HIS A 81 9.12 3.97 13.07
N VAL A 82 8.92 4.98 12.24
CA VAL A 82 9.25 6.37 12.59
C VAL A 82 8.01 7.05 13.16
N ASP A 83 8.15 7.57 14.38
CA ASP A 83 7.07 8.31 15.04
C ASP A 83 6.68 9.53 14.19
N GLY A 84 5.39 9.82 14.15
CA GLY A 84 4.86 10.93 13.37
C GLY A 84 4.57 10.58 11.92
N ARG A 85 4.92 9.38 11.47
CA ARG A 85 4.58 8.92 10.13
C ARG A 85 3.13 8.41 10.13
N ASN A 86 2.35 8.87 9.15
CA ASN A 86 1.00 8.36 8.97
C ASN A 86 1.04 6.93 8.43
N ASP A 87 0.15 6.10 8.94
CA ASP A 87 -0.08 4.75 8.42
C ASP A 87 -1.19 4.73 7.35
N THR A 88 -1.66 5.89 6.94
CA THR A 88 -2.66 6.05 5.91
C THR A 88 -2.13 6.99 4.85
N THR A 89 -2.27 6.58 3.60
CA THR A 89 -1.92 7.42 2.45
C THR A 89 -3.14 7.54 1.54
N VAL A 90 -3.07 8.51 0.62
CA VAL A 90 -4.09 8.65 -0.42
C VAL A 90 -3.42 8.38 -1.75
N ASN A 91 -3.91 7.36 -2.44
CA ASN A 91 -3.46 7.06 -3.79
C ASN A 91 -4.30 7.87 -4.76
N ILE A 92 -3.65 8.57 -5.67
CA ILE A 92 -4.32 9.40 -6.67
C ILE A 92 -4.13 8.75 -8.04
N SER A 93 -5.22 8.33 -8.66
CA SER A 93 -5.20 7.72 -9.98
C SER A 93 -5.73 8.73 -10.99
N VAL A 94 -4.97 8.95 -12.05
CA VAL A 94 -5.30 9.92 -13.12
C VAL A 94 -5.24 9.24 -14.48
N ASP A 95 -5.85 9.86 -15.49
CA ASP A 95 -5.98 9.27 -16.82
C ASP A 95 -4.88 9.69 -17.77
N THR A 96 -4.18 10.80 -17.51
CA THR A 96 -3.15 11.34 -18.42
C THR A 96 -1.88 11.67 -17.66
N ILE A 97 -0.75 11.66 -18.39
CA ILE A 97 0.55 12.05 -17.84
C ILE A 97 0.57 13.51 -17.47
N GLU A 98 -0.06 14.37 -18.27
CA GLU A 98 -0.14 15.80 -17.98
C GLU A 98 -0.85 16.07 -16.67
N GLU A 99 -1.95 15.37 -16.41
CA GLU A 99 -2.66 15.51 -15.14
C GLU A 99 -1.82 14.99 -13.97
N ALA A 100 -1.11 13.88 -14.15
CA ALA A 100 -0.22 13.35 -13.14
C ALA A 100 0.88 14.35 -12.77
N GLU A 101 1.50 14.96 -13.77
CA GLU A 101 2.53 15.97 -13.54
C GLU A 101 1.99 17.21 -12.85
N ARG A 102 0.81 17.67 -13.23
CA ARG A 102 0.16 18.83 -12.61
C ARG A 102 -0.14 18.57 -11.15
N VAL A 103 -0.74 17.42 -10.86
CA VAL A 103 -1.11 17.06 -9.48
C VAL A 103 0.15 16.87 -8.62
N PHE A 104 1.16 16.21 -9.15
CA PHE A 104 2.41 16.00 -8.44
C PHE A 104 3.08 17.33 -8.10
N ALA A 105 3.16 18.24 -9.07
CA ALA A 105 3.76 19.55 -8.85
C ALA A 105 3.00 20.34 -7.78
N ALA A 106 1.66 20.29 -7.81
CA ALA A 106 0.83 21.01 -6.85
C ALA A 106 0.99 20.46 -5.43
N LEU A 107 0.99 19.13 -5.28
CA LEU A 107 1.01 18.50 -3.96
C LEU A 107 2.40 18.38 -3.36
N SER A 108 3.43 18.31 -4.20
CA SER A 108 4.81 18.21 -3.68
C SER A 108 5.38 19.55 -3.23
N ALA A 109 4.76 20.68 -3.63
CA ALA A 109 5.21 21.99 -3.20
C ALA A 109 5.10 22.12 -1.68
N GLY A 110 6.21 22.39 -1.01
CA GLY A 110 6.27 22.49 0.44
C GLY A 110 6.28 21.13 1.16
N GLY A 111 6.26 20.04 0.41
CA GLY A 111 6.29 18.70 0.95
C GLY A 111 7.63 18.01 0.78
N GLU A 112 7.66 16.74 1.13
CA GLU A 112 8.84 15.88 1.00
C GLU A 112 8.57 14.78 -0.02
N ILE A 113 9.45 14.61 -0.98
CA ILE A 113 9.37 13.53 -1.97
C ILE A 113 10.19 12.36 -1.44
N ARG A 114 9.54 11.18 -1.28
CA ARG A 114 10.16 10.01 -0.63
C ARG A 114 10.57 8.90 -1.60
N MET A 115 10.12 8.97 -2.84
CA MET A 115 10.47 7.98 -3.85
C MET A 115 10.89 8.62 -5.14
#